data_1a363d1073370820b80d4f85d1e7b333
#
_entry.id   1a363d1073370820b80d4f85d1e7b333
#
_cell.length_a   1.000
_cell.length_b   1.000
_cell.length_c   1.000
_cell.angle_alpha   90.00
_cell.angle_beta   90.00
_cell.angle_gamma   90.00
#
_symmetry.space_group_name_H-M   'P 1'
#
loop_
_entity.id
_entity.type
_entity.pdbx_description
1 polymer ?
#
loop_
_entity_poly.entity_id
_entity_poly.type
_entity_poly.pdbx_seq_one_letter_code
_entity_poly.pdbx_strand_id
1 'polypeptide(L)'
;MSGVLFLLILGGAIFFFMSVQIGNNRKKQENVNEAKFLVSLLAKVAKSDGRVSELEARLITQVLDDLSQKVSGVSGVREYLKEVYNSQKENIDNAYETARNYKRAFNLNYDTCVARLTFFLNLAYIDGEFNKSEQDVIRNIAYGFGIDKETLDEIIYKFDSFYGSRFGADRDEVSRENDAFEVLGLSKNASLDEIKARYKELVRQYHPDILMGRGESKEVIERSTKKLQEINEAYGRLKEKFGV
;
A
#
# COMPACT_ATOMS: atom_id res chain seq x y z
N MET A 1 2.07 20.74 9.98
CA MET A 1 2.15 19.88 11.20
C MET A 1 2.07 18.35 10.93
N SER A 2 1.88 17.91 9.69
CA SER A 2 1.75 16.48 9.32
C SER A 2 3.08 15.69 9.29
N GLY A 3 4.21 16.34 8.98
CA GLY A 3 5.49 15.64 8.84
C GLY A 3 6.12 15.14 10.15
N VAL A 4 5.91 15.80 11.27
CA VAL A 4 6.47 15.41 12.58
C VAL A 4 5.74 14.19 13.15
N LEU A 5 4.43 14.07 12.92
CA LEU A 5 3.64 12.93 13.36
C LEU A 5 3.90 11.68 12.51
N PHE A 6 4.22 11.86 11.24
CA PHE A 6 4.65 10.82 10.31
C PHE A 6 5.99 10.21 10.74
N LEU A 7 6.95 11.06 11.13
CA LEU A 7 8.24 10.62 11.71
C LEU A 7 8.07 9.85 13.02
N LEU A 8 7.08 10.18 13.87
CA LEU A 8 6.83 9.50 15.13
C LEU A 8 6.25 8.10 14.95
N ILE A 9 5.44 7.86 13.93
CA ILE A 9 4.88 6.52 13.64
C ILE A 9 5.93 5.64 12.93
N LEU A 10 6.69 6.21 12.01
CA LEU A 10 7.86 5.56 11.44
C LEU A 10 8.90 5.26 12.54
N GLY A 11 9.19 6.23 13.39
CA GLY A 11 10.08 6.06 14.54
C GLY A 11 9.60 5.01 15.52
N GLY A 12 8.29 4.91 15.78
CA GLY A 12 7.69 3.89 16.64
C GLY A 12 7.77 2.48 16.05
N ALA A 13 7.51 2.30 14.76
CA ALA A 13 7.65 1.01 14.08
C ALA A 13 9.13 0.59 13.99
N ILE A 14 10.01 1.54 13.69
CA ILE A 14 11.47 1.33 13.70
C ILE A 14 11.95 1.05 15.12
N PHE A 15 11.51 1.81 16.13
CA PHE A 15 11.87 1.62 17.54
C PHE A 15 11.40 0.27 18.09
N PHE A 16 10.18 -0.17 17.79
CA PHE A 16 9.68 -1.49 18.16
C PHE A 16 10.45 -2.62 17.45
N PHE A 17 10.76 -2.42 16.19
CA PHE A 17 11.60 -3.31 15.41
C PHE A 17 13.03 -3.41 15.96
N MET A 18 13.50 -2.36 16.59
CA MET A 18 14.86 -2.16 17.06
C MET A 18 15.10 -2.55 18.52
N SER A 19 14.12 -3.01 19.27
CA SER A 19 14.29 -3.45 20.66
C SER A 19 14.99 -4.83 20.80
N VAL A 20 15.66 -5.32 19.76
CA VAL A 20 16.49 -6.54 19.84
C VAL A 20 17.76 -6.26 20.64
N GLN A 21 17.90 -6.94 21.79
CA GLN A 21 19.01 -6.78 22.72
C GLN A 21 20.35 -7.21 22.13
N ILE A 22 21.35 -6.37 22.28
CA ILE A 22 22.72 -6.58 21.80
C ILE A 22 23.65 -7.03 22.95
N GLY A 23 24.35 -8.11 22.74
CA GLY A 23 25.44 -8.55 23.63
C GLY A 23 26.39 -9.56 22.98
N ASN A 24 27.70 -9.33 23.11
CA ASN A 24 28.85 -10.16 22.72
C ASN A 24 29.25 -10.28 21.25
N ASN A 25 30.54 -10.49 20.95
CA ASN A 25 31.15 -10.50 19.61
C ASN A 25 30.56 -11.56 18.64
N ARG A 26 30.11 -12.71 19.09
CA ARG A 26 29.33 -13.66 18.28
C ARG A 26 28.01 -13.04 17.80
N LYS A 27 27.35 -12.30 18.67
CA LYS A 27 26.11 -11.58 18.32
C LYS A 27 26.33 -10.47 17.29
N LYS A 28 27.53 -9.88 17.17
CA LYS A 28 27.77 -8.84 16.15
C LYS A 28 27.68 -9.39 14.72
N GLN A 29 28.29 -10.56 14.46
CA GLN A 29 28.21 -11.20 13.15
C GLN A 29 26.78 -11.71 12.86
N GLU A 30 26.09 -12.23 13.87
CA GLU A 30 24.68 -12.61 13.78
C GLU A 30 23.82 -11.40 13.43
N ASN A 31 24.05 -10.24 14.06
CA ASN A 31 23.36 -9.00 13.78
C ASN A 31 23.59 -8.49 12.34
N VAL A 32 24.83 -8.61 11.81
CA VAL A 32 25.13 -8.29 10.38
C VAL A 32 24.30 -9.21 9.46
N ASN A 33 24.25 -10.50 9.78
CA ASN A 33 23.51 -11.48 8.97
C ASN A 33 22.00 -11.23 9.05
N GLU A 34 21.48 -10.86 10.21
CA GLU A 34 20.08 -10.48 10.35
C GLU A 34 19.76 -9.20 9.54
N ALA A 35 20.60 -8.18 9.66
CA ALA A 35 20.46 -6.95 8.88
C ALA A 35 20.49 -7.22 7.37
N LYS A 36 21.34 -8.15 6.91
CA LYS A 36 21.35 -8.61 5.52
C LYS A 36 19.98 -9.14 5.07
N PHE A 37 19.33 -10.02 5.83
CA PHE A 37 18.02 -10.55 5.47
C PHE A 37 16.95 -9.46 5.43
N LEU A 38 16.97 -8.55 6.40
CA LEU A 38 16.04 -7.43 6.47
C LEU A 38 16.20 -6.51 5.26
N VAL A 39 17.43 -6.12 4.93
CA VAL A 39 17.70 -5.28 3.76
C VAL A 39 17.37 -6.01 2.45
N SER A 40 17.59 -7.33 2.40
CA SER A 40 17.22 -8.13 1.23
C SER A 40 15.73 -8.10 0.96
N LEU A 41 14.90 -8.28 1.99
CA LEU A 41 13.44 -8.22 1.86
C LEU A 41 12.96 -6.78 1.61
N LEU A 42 13.55 -5.79 2.29
CA LEU A 42 13.29 -4.37 2.06
C LEU A 42 13.51 -3.98 0.59
N ALA A 43 14.61 -4.43 -0.01
CA ALA A 43 14.94 -4.13 -1.39
C ALA A 43 13.91 -4.70 -2.38
N LYS A 44 13.37 -5.89 -2.09
CA LYS A 44 12.35 -6.54 -2.92
C LYS A 44 11.01 -5.83 -2.87
N VAL A 45 10.60 -5.37 -1.68
CA VAL A 45 9.37 -4.57 -1.53
C VAL A 45 9.52 -3.25 -2.26
N ALA A 46 10.59 -2.49 -1.97
CA ALA A 46 10.82 -1.17 -2.55
C ALA A 46 11.02 -1.16 -4.08
N LYS A 47 11.30 -2.29 -4.70
CA LYS A 47 11.53 -2.39 -6.16
C LYS A 47 10.45 -3.19 -6.89
N SER A 48 9.43 -3.62 -6.19
CA SER A 48 8.40 -4.51 -6.71
C SER A 48 7.64 -3.95 -7.92
N ASP A 49 7.43 -2.64 -7.97
CA ASP A 49 6.77 -1.92 -9.08
C ASP A 49 7.75 -1.33 -10.11
N GLY A 50 9.07 -1.56 -9.92
CA GLY A 50 10.12 -1.04 -10.81
C GLY A 50 10.57 0.39 -10.51
N ARG A 51 9.94 1.09 -9.55
CA ARG A 51 10.27 2.47 -9.15
C ARG A 51 10.52 2.51 -7.64
N VAL A 52 11.25 3.52 -7.20
CA VAL A 52 11.43 3.84 -5.78
C VAL A 52 11.04 5.29 -5.61
N SER A 53 10.01 5.57 -4.86
CA SER A 53 9.55 6.92 -4.55
C SER A 53 10.58 7.65 -3.68
N GLU A 54 10.49 8.99 -3.59
CA GLU A 54 11.37 9.77 -2.73
C GLU A 54 11.18 9.41 -1.24
N LEU A 55 9.95 9.11 -0.83
CA LEU A 55 9.63 8.71 0.54
C LEU A 55 10.23 7.36 0.90
N GLU A 56 10.10 6.37 0.00
CA GLU A 56 10.74 5.06 0.16
C GLU A 56 12.27 5.18 0.23
N ALA A 57 12.89 5.96 -0.67
CA ALA A 57 14.33 6.17 -0.69
C ALA A 57 14.84 6.78 0.62
N ARG A 58 14.10 7.73 1.21
CA ARG A 58 14.41 8.31 2.52
C ARG A 58 14.31 7.27 3.63
N LEU A 59 13.22 6.48 3.64
CA LEU A 59 13.03 5.42 4.63
C LEU A 59 14.13 4.35 4.52
N ILE A 60 14.44 3.90 3.30
CA ILE A 60 15.50 2.93 3.05
C ILE A 60 16.86 3.46 3.59
N THR A 61 17.17 4.72 3.29
CA THR A 61 18.41 5.36 3.79
C THR A 61 18.45 5.35 5.32
N GLN A 62 17.36 5.75 5.97
CA GLN A 62 17.26 5.73 7.43
C GLN A 62 17.42 4.32 8.00
N VAL A 63 16.77 3.32 7.41
CA VAL A 63 16.90 1.91 7.83
C VAL A 63 18.35 1.42 7.72
N LEU A 64 19.04 1.74 6.61
CA LEU A 64 20.45 1.37 6.43
C LEU A 64 21.34 2.04 7.50
N ASP A 65 21.11 3.31 7.80
CA ASP A 65 21.84 4.05 8.81
C ASP A 65 21.62 3.46 10.22
N ASP A 66 20.36 3.21 10.57
CA ASP A 66 19.96 2.65 11.84
C ASP A 66 20.52 1.23 12.05
N LEU A 67 20.43 0.37 11.04
CA LEU A 67 21.00 -0.99 11.11
C LEU A 67 22.52 -0.94 11.25
N SER A 68 23.20 -0.04 10.52
CA SER A 68 24.66 0.10 10.60
C SER A 68 25.14 0.59 11.98
N GLN A 69 24.41 1.50 12.61
CA GLN A 69 24.69 1.97 13.97
C GLN A 69 24.54 0.86 15.01
N LYS A 70 23.52 0.01 14.86
CA LYS A 70 23.28 -1.10 15.80
C LYS A 70 24.31 -2.21 15.73
N VAL A 71 24.86 -2.43 14.55
CA VAL A 71 25.98 -3.35 14.34
C VAL A 71 27.32 -2.67 14.64
N SER A 72 27.32 -1.64 15.51
CA SER A 72 28.50 -0.87 15.89
C SER A 72 29.70 -1.74 16.26
N GLY A 73 30.87 -1.37 15.74
CA GLY A 73 32.13 -2.08 15.95
C GLY A 73 32.54 -3.06 14.84
N VAL A 74 31.79 -3.05 13.71
CA VAL A 74 32.21 -3.62 12.42
C VAL A 74 32.28 -2.46 11.44
N SER A 75 33.46 -2.19 10.88
CA SER A 75 33.64 -1.14 9.88
C SER A 75 33.02 -1.57 8.55
N GLY A 76 32.50 -0.61 7.78
CA GLY A 76 31.99 -0.86 6.44
C GLY A 76 30.60 -1.55 6.36
N VAL A 77 29.88 -1.69 7.50
CA VAL A 77 28.56 -2.35 7.52
C VAL A 77 27.55 -1.61 6.66
N ARG A 78 27.55 -0.28 6.67
CA ARG A 78 26.63 0.52 5.89
C ARG A 78 26.81 0.29 4.38
N GLU A 79 28.04 0.33 3.92
CA GLU A 79 28.40 0.06 2.52
C GLU A 79 28.01 -1.36 2.13
N TYR A 80 28.32 -2.33 2.96
CA TYR A 80 27.92 -3.72 2.75
C TYR A 80 26.38 -3.86 2.63
N LEU A 81 25.60 -3.24 3.52
CA LEU A 81 24.14 -3.29 3.46
C LEU A 81 23.60 -2.58 2.20
N LYS A 82 24.25 -1.50 1.76
CA LYS A 82 23.91 -0.83 0.49
C LYS A 82 24.18 -1.74 -0.72
N GLU A 83 25.27 -2.49 -0.71
CA GLU A 83 25.57 -3.48 -1.75
C GLU A 83 24.53 -4.61 -1.75
N VAL A 84 24.14 -5.11 -0.57
CA VAL A 84 23.07 -6.08 -0.42
C VAL A 84 21.77 -5.55 -1.02
N TYR A 85 21.36 -4.32 -0.67
CA TYR A 85 20.18 -3.67 -1.23
C TYR A 85 20.26 -3.64 -2.77
N ASN A 86 21.36 -3.14 -3.33
CA ASN A 86 21.51 -3.00 -4.78
C ASN A 86 21.50 -4.35 -5.51
N SER A 87 22.03 -5.39 -4.91
CA SER A 87 22.03 -6.75 -5.44
C SER A 87 20.63 -7.40 -5.37
N GLN A 88 19.88 -7.16 -4.29
CA GLN A 88 18.62 -7.85 -4.03
C GLN A 88 17.40 -7.19 -4.69
N LYS A 89 17.46 -5.89 -4.98
CA LYS A 89 16.41 -5.17 -5.69
C LYS A 89 16.17 -5.67 -7.13
N GLU A 90 17.16 -6.32 -7.73
CA GLU A 90 17.06 -6.89 -9.08
C GLU A 90 16.47 -8.32 -9.09
N ASN A 91 16.25 -8.91 -7.92
CA ASN A 91 15.71 -10.26 -7.78
C ASN A 91 14.56 -10.30 -6.77
N ILE A 92 13.37 -9.90 -7.23
CA ILE A 92 12.16 -9.87 -6.40
C ILE A 92 11.48 -11.24 -6.28
N ASP A 93 11.68 -12.14 -7.25
CA ASP A 93 10.96 -13.41 -7.36
C ASP A 93 11.27 -14.38 -6.21
N ASN A 94 12.43 -14.27 -5.58
CA ASN A 94 12.83 -15.14 -4.47
C ASN A 94 12.46 -14.60 -3.07
N ALA A 95 11.47 -13.70 -2.98
CA ALA A 95 11.01 -13.13 -1.72
C ALA A 95 10.55 -14.18 -0.70
N TYR A 96 9.82 -15.22 -1.16
CA TYR A 96 9.38 -16.35 -0.35
C TYR A 96 10.58 -17.09 0.28
N GLU A 97 11.55 -17.52 -0.55
CA GLU A 97 12.72 -18.25 -0.05
C GLU A 97 13.57 -17.40 0.89
N THR A 98 13.72 -16.12 0.59
CA THR A 98 14.47 -15.17 1.44
C THR A 98 13.82 -15.07 2.82
N ALA A 99 12.51 -14.89 2.90
CA ALA A 99 11.75 -14.83 4.14
C ALA A 99 11.80 -16.16 4.92
N ARG A 100 11.63 -17.28 4.24
CA ARG A 100 11.72 -18.62 4.83
C ARG A 100 13.11 -18.89 5.40
N ASN A 101 14.17 -18.54 4.67
CA ASN A 101 15.55 -18.71 5.11
C ASN A 101 15.86 -17.79 6.30
N TYR A 102 15.34 -16.56 6.31
CA TYR A 102 15.46 -15.66 7.44
C TYR A 102 14.82 -16.25 8.69
N LYS A 103 13.56 -16.70 8.60
CA LYS A 103 12.85 -17.35 9.71
C LYS A 103 13.66 -18.52 10.29
N ARG A 104 14.20 -19.38 9.43
CA ARG A 104 14.99 -20.56 9.85
C ARG A 104 16.32 -20.19 10.46
N ALA A 105 17.06 -19.26 9.83
CA ALA A 105 18.40 -18.88 10.28
C ALA A 105 18.39 -18.26 11.69
N PHE A 106 17.33 -17.55 12.05
CA PHE A 106 17.18 -16.85 13.32
C PHE A 106 16.15 -17.46 14.25
N ASN A 107 15.55 -18.61 13.87
CA ASN A 107 14.50 -19.28 14.62
C ASN A 107 13.39 -18.31 15.06
N LEU A 108 12.92 -17.47 14.11
CA LEU A 108 11.92 -16.44 14.41
C LEU A 108 10.60 -17.09 14.80
N ASN A 109 10.06 -16.66 15.95
CA ASN A 109 8.72 -17.03 16.36
C ASN A 109 7.66 -16.29 15.52
N TYR A 110 6.40 -16.70 15.65
CA TYR A 110 5.30 -16.17 14.85
C TYR A 110 5.12 -14.66 15.04
N ASP A 111 5.12 -14.17 16.28
CA ASP A 111 4.95 -12.74 16.59
C ASP A 111 6.05 -11.88 15.98
N THR A 112 7.29 -12.36 15.99
CA THR A 112 8.42 -11.70 15.34
C THR A 112 8.23 -11.67 13.83
N CYS A 113 7.76 -12.75 13.21
CA CYS A 113 7.46 -12.78 11.78
C CYS A 113 6.36 -11.77 11.41
N VAL A 114 5.28 -11.69 12.20
CA VAL A 114 4.22 -10.70 12.03
C VAL A 114 4.76 -9.28 12.16
N ALA A 115 5.59 -9.01 13.19
CA ALA A 115 6.21 -7.69 13.36
C ALA A 115 7.12 -7.30 12.18
N ARG A 116 7.90 -8.26 11.62
CA ARG A 116 8.72 -8.02 10.42
C ARG A 116 7.85 -7.74 9.19
N LEU A 117 6.78 -8.51 8.99
CA LEU A 117 5.83 -8.28 7.90
C LEU A 117 5.19 -6.89 8.00
N THR A 118 4.75 -6.51 9.20
CA THR A 118 4.18 -5.18 9.49
C THR A 118 5.16 -4.05 9.12
N PHE A 119 6.45 -4.23 9.39
CA PHE A 119 7.47 -3.27 8.97
C PHE A 119 7.55 -3.14 7.44
N PHE A 120 7.54 -4.25 6.69
CA PHE A 120 7.56 -4.21 5.23
C PHE A 120 6.28 -3.62 4.64
N LEU A 121 5.13 -3.86 5.27
CA LEU A 121 3.87 -3.20 4.90
C LEU A 121 3.92 -1.69 5.11
N ASN A 122 4.53 -1.19 6.19
CA ASN A 122 4.73 0.26 6.36
C ASN A 122 5.55 0.88 5.23
N LEU A 123 6.54 0.17 4.70
CA LEU A 123 7.27 0.64 3.52
C LEU A 123 6.36 0.69 2.28
N ALA A 124 5.64 -0.40 2.02
CA ALA A 124 4.75 -0.51 0.87
C ALA A 124 3.61 0.51 0.86
N TYR A 125 3.16 0.95 2.03
CA TYR A 125 2.11 1.97 2.16
C TYR A 125 2.63 3.41 2.30
N ILE A 126 3.95 3.64 2.26
CA ILE A 126 4.52 4.94 2.65
C ILE A 126 4.14 6.09 1.70
N ASP A 127 3.98 5.81 0.43
CA ASP A 127 3.53 6.78 -0.59
C ASP A 127 2.01 6.77 -0.76
N GLY A 128 1.34 5.89 -0.01
CA GLY A 128 -0.10 5.70 0.01
C GLY A 128 -0.59 4.79 -1.13
N GLU A 129 0.25 4.18 -1.96
CA GLU A 129 -0.12 3.21 -3.01
C GLU A 129 0.36 1.82 -2.64
N PHE A 130 -0.59 0.94 -2.40
CA PHE A 130 -0.29 -0.48 -2.24
C PHE A 130 -0.71 -1.21 -3.51
N ASN A 131 0.16 -1.16 -4.49
CA ASN A 131 -0.11 -1.70 -5.82
C ASN A 131 -0.03 -3.24 -5.87
N LYS A 132 -0.47 -3.83 -6.98
CA LYS A 132 -0.53 -5.29 -7.13
C LYS A 132 0.84 -5.97 -7.00
N SER A 133 1.89 -5.36 -7.52
CA SER A 133 3.25 -5.93 -7.47
C SER A 133 3.77 -5.97 -6.03
N GLU A 134 3.53 -4.92 -5.25
CA GLU A 134 3.84 -4.89 -3.83
C GLU A 134 3.04 -5.93 -3.03
N GLN A 135 1.73 -6.06 -3.34
CA GLN A 135 0.89 -7.09 -2.73
C GLN A 135 1.43 -8.50 -2.96
N ASP A 136 1.90 -8.79 -4.17
CA ASP A 136 2.45 -10.10 -4.51
C ASP A 136 3.78 -10.37 -3.77
N VAL A 137 4.66 -9.38 -3.66
CA VAL A 137 5.90 -9.49 -2.87
C VAL A 137 5.61 -9.66 -1.38
N ILE A 138 4.72 -8.84 -0.82
CA ILE A 138 4.30 -8.95 0.60
C ILE A 138 3.67 -10.31 0.90
N ARG A 139 2.83 -10.83 0.01
CA ARG A 139 2.24 -12.16 0.13
C ARG A 139 3.30 -13.27 0.15
N ASN A 140 4.29 -13.19 -0.73
CA ASN A 140 5.40 -14.12 -0.77
C ASN A 140 6.23 -14.07 0.53
N ILE A 141 6.50 -12.88 1.06
CA ILE A 141 7.17 -12.70 2.35
C ILE A 141 6.35 -13.32 3.49
N ALA A 142 5.04 -13.04 3.55
CA ALA A 142 4.14 -13.57 4.57
C ALA A 142 4.15 -15.11 4.58
N TYR A 143 3.99 -15.72 3.41
CA TYR A 143 4.01 -17.19 3.29
C TYR A 143 5.38 -17.79 3.62
N GLY A 144 6.48 -17.12 3.24
CA GLY A 144 7.82 -17.51 3.65
C GLY A 144 8.03 -17.46 5.17
N PHE A 145 7.41 -16.52 5.85
CA PHE A 145 7.36 -16.45 7.32
C PHE A 145 6.38 -17.45 7.94
N GLY A 146 5.55 -18.13 7.14
CA GLY A 146 4.52 -19.04 7.60
C GLY A 146 3.34 -18.32 8.24
N ILE A 147 3.04 -17.12 7.77
CA ILE A 147 1.82 -16.37 8.09
C ILE A 147 0.76 -16.84 7.10
N ASP A 148 -0.39 -17.27 7.62
CA ASP A 148 -1.52 -17.72 6.81
C ASP A 148 -2.23 -16.57 6.11
N LYS A 149 -3.08 -16.93 5.15
CA LYS A 149 -3.79 -15.95 4.34
C LYS A 149 -4.75 -15.10 5.17
N GLU A 150 -5.45 -15.72 6.10
CA GLU A 150 -6.44 -15.07 6.97
C GLU A 150 -5.80 -13.97 7.81
N THR A 151 -4.68 -14.28 8.45
CA THR A 151 -3.90 -13.30 9.24
C THR A 151 -3.34 -12.19 8.35
N LEU A 152 -2.84 -12.52 7.15
CA LEU A 152 -2.34 -11.53 6.20
C LEU A 152 -3.45 -10.56 5.78
N ASP A 153 -4.62 -11.09 5.42
CA ASP A 153 -5.77 -10.29 5.00
C ASP A 153 -6.26 -9.36 6.14
N GLU A 154 -6.26 -9.83 7.38
CA GLU A 154 -6.57 -8.99 8.56
C GLU A 154 -5.56 -7.85 8.76
N ILE A 155 -4.27 -8.13 8.59
CA ILE A 155 -3.22 -7.11 8.71
C ILE A 155 -3.38 -6.07 7.60
N ILE A 156 -3.54 -6.50 6.35
CA ILE A 156 -3.75 -5.61 5.20
C ILE A 156 -4.99 -4.74 5.43
N TYR A 157 -6.11 -5.32 5.84
CA TYR A 157 -7.34 -4.58 6.15
C TYR A 157 -7.12 -3.46 7.20
N LYS A 158 -6.31 -3.74 8.25
CA LYS A 158 -5.97 -2.71 9.25
C LYS A 158 -5.12 -1.60 8.65
N PHE A 159 -4.20 -1.93 7.74
CA PHE A 159 -3.38 -0.96 7.03
C PHE A 159 -4.23 -0.11 6.08
N ASP A 160 -5.09 -0.73 5.26
CA ASP A 160 -6.03 -0.04 4.37
C ASP A 160 -6.93 0.93 5.15
N SER A 161 -7.48 0.48 6.29
CA SER A 161 -8.32 1.32 7.15
C SER A 161 -7.55 2.51 7.74
N PHE A 162 -6.29 2.29 8.15
CA PHE A 162 -5.45 3.32 8.76
C PHE A 162 -4.94 4.33 7.72
N TYR A 163 -4.39 3.84 6.61
CA TYR A 163 -3.85 4.69 5.55
C TYR A 163 -4.96 5.29 4.69
N GLY A 164 -6.06 4.58 4.43
CA GLY A 164 -7.25 5.09 3.78
C GLY A 164 -7.86 6.28 4.51
N SER A 165 -7.91 6.25 5.85
CA SER A 165 -8.37 7.40 6.64
C SER A 165 -7.40 8.60 6.63
N ARG A 166 -6.13 8.39 6.36
CA ARG A 166 -5.08 9.44 6.35
C ARG A 166 -4.82 10.05 4.98
N PHE A 167 -4.78 9.21 3.97
CA PHE A 167 -4.55 9.62 2.57
C PHE A 167 -5.85 9.68 1.78
N GLY A 168 -6.94 9.12 2.35
CA GLY A 168 -8.24 9.00 1.72
C GLY A 168 -8.99 10.33 1.61
N ALA A 169 -8.65 11.36 2.41
CA ALA A 169 -9.29 12.67 2.25
C ALA A 169 -8.95 13.29 0.87
N ASP A 170 -7.69 13.25 0.45
CA ASP A 170 -7.27 13.76 -0.86
C ASP A 170 -7.42 12.72 -2.00
N ARG A 171 -7.26 11.43 -1.68
CA ARG A 171 -7.33 10.33 -2.66
C ARG A 171 -8.74 9.86 -2.94
N ASP A 172 -9.56 9.75 -1.90
CA ASP A 172 -10.97 9.46 -2.04
C ASP A 172 -11.63 10.50 -2.95
N GLU A 173 -11.20 11.75 -2.90
CA GLU A 173 -11.74 12.79 -3.75
C GLU A 173 -11.33 12.61 -5.22
N VAL A 174 -10.05 12.38 -5.50
CA VAL A 174 -9.53 12.16 -6.87
C VAL A 174 -9.99 10.82 -7.45
N SER A 175 -10.01 9.75 -6.65
CA SER A 175 -10.51 8.43 -7.08
C SER A 175 -12.02 8.49 -7.32
N ARG A 176 -12.78 9.05 -6.39
CA ARG A 176 -14.23 9.23 -6.51
C ARG A 176 -14.61 10.17 -7.66
N GLU A 177 -13.77 11.17 -7.96
CA GLU A 177 -13.94 12.00 -9.15
C GLU A 177 -13.70 11.21 -10.44
N ASN A 178 -12.64 10.41 -10.51
CA ASN A 178 -12.34 9.56 -11.65
C ASN A 178 -13.46 8.55 -11.89
N ASP A 179 -13.95 7.92 -10.82
CA ASP A 179 -15.09 7.01 -10.84
C ASP A 179 -16.37 7.73 -11.29
N ALA A 180 -16.57 9.00 -10.87
CA ALA A 180 -17.72 9.79 -11.28
C ALA A 180 -17.72 10.11 -12.78
N PHE A 181 -16.57 10.43 -13.37
CA PHE A 181 -16.44 10.58 -14.83
C PHE A 181 -16.72 9.26 -15.56
N GLU A 182 -16.23 8.14 -15.04
CA GLU A 182 -16.43 6.82 -15.61
C GLU A 182 -17.92 6.38 -15.53
N VAL A 183 -18.58 6.61 -14.40
CA VAL A 183 -20.02 6.34 -14.22
C VAL A 183 -20.88 7.10 -15.23
N LEU A 184 -20.51 8.35 -15.55
CA LEU A 184 -21.17 9.15 -16.58
C LEU A 184 -20.71 8.79 -18.01
N GLY A 185 -19.65 7.98 -18.16
CA GLY A 185 -19.07 7.64 -19.47
C GLY A 185 -18.41 8.84 -20.13
N LEU A 186 -17.73 9.69 -19.36
CA LEU A 186 -17.06 10.90 -19.81
C LEU A 186 -15.53 10.81 -19.60
N SER A 187 -14.80 11.59 -20.37
CA SER A 187 -13.38 11.82 -20.15
C SER A 187 -13.16 12.66 -18.88
N LYS A 188 -12.04 12.45 -18.17
CA LYS A 188 -11.64 13.25 -17.00
C LYS A 188 -11.47 14.75 -17.26
N ASN A 189 -11.33 15.13 -18.53
CA ASN A 189 -11.21 16.51 -18.98
C ASN A 189 -12.53 17.10 -19.50
N ALA A 190 -13.67 16.41 -19.27
CA ALA A 190 -14.98 16.90 -19.73
C ALA A 190 -15.35 18.20 -19.02
N SER A 191 -15.87 19.15 -19.78
CA SER A 191 -16.40 20.42 -19.29
C SER A 191 -17.68 20.26 -18.50
N LEU A 192 -18.00 21.25 -17.68
CA LEU A 192 -19.27 21.25 -16.90
C LEU A 192 -20.51 21.11 -17.80
N ASP A 193 -20.48 21.69 -18.98
CA ASP A 193 -21.61 21.61 -19.93
C ASP A 193 -21.77 20.20 -20.52
N GLU A 194 -20.66 19.52 -20.82
CA GLU A 194 -20.67 18.12 -21.23
C GLU A 194 -21.19 17.20 -20.12
N ILE A 195 -20.77 17.45 -18.88
CA ILE A 195 -21.26 16.73 -17.70
C ILE A 195 -22.79 16.90 -17.53
N LYS A 196 -23.28 18.15 -17.62
CA LYS A 196 -24.71 18.45 -17.53
C LYS A 196 -25.52 17.83 -18.66
N ALA A 197 -25.01 17.87 -19.87
CA ALA A 197 -25.65 17.27 -21.04
C ALA A 197 -25.76 15.76 -20.90
N ARG A 198 -24.67 15.11 -20.52
CA ARG A 198 -24.61 13.66 -20.35
C ARG A 198 -25.47 13.16 -19.20
N TYR A 199 -25.48 13.88 -18.08
CA TYR A 199 -26.37 13.58 -16.96
C TYR A 199 -27.84 13.59 -17.38
N LYS A 200 -28.29 14.65 -18.10
CA LYS A 200 -29.68 14.72 -18.60
C LYS A 200 -30.04 13.57 -19.52
N GLU A 201 -29.12 13.14 -20.34
CA GLU A 201 -29.31 11.99 -21.24
C GLU A 201 -29.49 10.69 -20.43
N LEU A 202 -28.59 10.44 -19.48
CA LEU A 202 -28.62 9.25 -18.63
C LEU A 202 -29.88 9.21 -17.74
N VAL A 203 -30.30 10.34 -17.17
CA VAL A 203 -31.56 10.43 -16.43
C VAL A 203 -32.74 10.01 -17.29
N ARG A 204 -32.85 10.49 -18.54
CA ARG A 204 -33.92 10.09 -19.46
C ARG A 204 -33.84 8.62 -19.82
N GLN A 205 -32.66 8.06 -19.91
CA GLN A 205 -32.46 6.64 -20.24
C GLN A 205 -32.86 5.71 -19.11
N TYR A 206 -32.56 6.07 -17.84
CA TYR A 206 -32.71 5.20 -16.67
C TYR A 206 -33.86 5.61 -15.73
N HIS A 207 -34.66 6.64 -16.10
CA HIS A 207 -35.76 7.10 -15.25
C HIS A 207 -36.85 6.05 -15.13
N PRO A 208 -37.24 5.65 -13.91
CA PRO A 208 -38.24 4.59 -13.73
C PRO A 208 -39.58 4.89 -14.38
N ASP A 209 -40.07 6.14 -14.33
CA ASP A 209 -41.36 6.51 -14.95
C ASP A 209 -41.34 6.38 -16.49
N ILE A 210 -40.21 6.68 -17.11
CA ILE A 210 -40.04 6.53 -18.55
C ILE A 210 -40.01 5.05 -18.93
N LEU A 211 -39.34 4.22 -18.14
CA LEU A 211 -39.26 2.78 -18.36
C LEU A 211 -40.63 2.10 -18.11
N MET A 212 -41.38 2.51 -17.08
CA MET A 212 -42.76 2.07 -16.85
C MET A 212 -43.67 2.44 -18.02
N GLY A 213 -43.54 3.67 -18.52
CA GLY A 213 -44.30 4.13 -19.69
C GLY A 213 -43.99 3.36 -20.98
N ARG A 214 -42.82 2.72 -21.06
CA ARG A 214 -42.39 1.84 -22.17
C ARG A 214 -42.78 0.39 -21.98
N GLY A 215 -43.35 0.03 -20.83
CA GLY A 215 -43.79 -1.35 -20.53
C GLY A 215 -42.61 -2.27 -20.16
N GLU A 216 -41.51 -1.73 -19.70
CA GLU A 216 -40.34 -2.55 -19.27
C GLU A 216 -40.69 -3.42 -18.07
N SER A 217 -40.00 -4.54 -17.93
CA SER A 217 -40.19 -5.47 -16.82
C SER A 217 -39.80 -4.87 -15.48
N LYS A 218 -40.40 -5.34 -14.38
CA LYS A 218 -40.08 -4.91 -13.04
C LYS A 218 -38.57 -5.03 -12.70
N GLU A 219 -37.93 -6.12 -13.14
CA GLU A 219 -36.49 -6.34 -12.96
C GLU A 219 -35.63 -5.28 -13.67
N VAL A 220 -36.02 -4.88 -14.89
CA VAL A 220 -35.34 -3.83 -15.65
C VAL A 220 -35.48 -2.50 -14.94
N ILE A 221 -36.67 -2.19 -14.43
CA ILE A 221 -36.94 -0.94 -13.69
C ILE A 221 -36.10 -0.89 -12.40
N GLU A 222 -36.01 -1.99 -11.63
CA GLU A 222 -35.22 -2.06 -10.41
C GLU A 222 -33.72 -1.87 -10.68
N ARG A 223 -33.16 -2.52 -11.71
CA ARG A 223 -31.75 -2.32 -12.12
C ARG A 223 -31.47 -0.89 -12.55
N SER A 224 -32.39 -0.32 -13.32
CA SER A 224 -32.30 1.05 -13.82
C SER A 224 -32.39 2.08 -12.71
N THR A 225 -33.20 1.83 -11.69
CA THR A 225 -33.30 2.68 -10.48
C THR A 225 -31.96 2.71 -9.73
N LYS A 226 -31.32 1.55 -9.55
CA LYS A 226 -29.96 1.50 -8.93
C LYS A 226 -28.95 2.26 -9.77
N LYS A 227 -28.99 2.07 -11.10
CA LYS A 227 -28.06 2.78 -12.01
C LYS A 227 -28.29 4.30 -12.00
N LEU A 228 -29.55 4.73 -11.92
CA LEU A 228 -29.88 6.15 -11.79
C LEU A 228 -29.36 6.75 -10.47
N GLN A 229 -29.38 5.98 -9.39
CA GLN A 229 -28.81 6.41 -8.12
C GLN A 229 -27.30 6.65 -8.23
N GLU A 230 -26.53 5.72 -8.83
CA GLU A 230 -25.11 5.88 -9.10
C GLU A 230 -24.83 7.13 -9.96
N ILE A 231 -25.64 7.36 -11.01
CA ILE A 231 -25.54 8.53 -11.90
C ILE A 231 -25.78 9.82 -11.13
N ASN A 232 -26.78 9.87 -10.24
CA ASN A 232 -27.06 11.05 -9.41
C ASN A 232 -25.93 11.36 -8.45
N GLU A 233 -25.35 10.36 -7.79
CA GLU A 233 -24.22 10.50 -6.90
C GLU A 233 -22.98 11.01 -7.65
N ALA A 234 -22.68 10.43 -8.82
CA ALA A 234 -21.56 10.85 -9.66
C ALA A 234 -21.71 12.30 -10.12
N TYR A 235 -22.90 12.68 -10.58
CA TYR A 235 -23.19 14.05 -10.99
C TYR A 235 -23.08 15.04 -9.84
N GLY A 236 -23.56 14.70 -8.64
CA GLY A 236 -23.44 15.50 -7.42
C GLY A 236 -21.98 15.83 -7.09
N ARG A 237 -21.13 14.82 -7.10
CA ARG A 237 -19.68 14.97 -6.85
C ARG A 237 -19.02 15.88 -7.88
N LEU A 238 -19.28 15.68 -9.17
CA LEU A 238 -18.73 16.54 -10.21
C LEU A 238 -19.22 17.98 -10.13
N LYS A 239 -20.46 18.21 -9.69
CA LYS A 239 -20.96 19.55 -9.39
C LYS A 239 -20.16 20.25 -8.28
N GLU A 240 -19.91 19.56 -7.18
CA GLU A 240 -19.13 20.08 -6.06
C GLU A 240 -17.72 20.49 -6.52
N LYS A 241 -17.06 19.65 -7.34
CA LYS A 241 -15.76 19.95 -7.95
C LYS A 241 -15.75 21.26 -8.73
N PHE A 242 -16.79 21.54 -9.52
CA PHE A 242 -16.90 22.75 -10.32
C PHE A 242 -17.51 23.93 -9.56
N GLY A 243 -17.77 23.79 -8.25
CA GLY A 243 -18.26 24.86 -7.38
C GLY A 243 -19.71 25.33 -7.72
N VAL A 244 -20.59 24.41 -8.20
CA VAL A 244 -21.93 24.73 -8.68
C VAL A 244 -23.00 23.94 -7.95
#